data_21d15ffb68f96dacff269eef21951dd3
#
_entry.id   21d15ffb68f96dacff269eef21951dd3
#
_cell.length_a   1.000
_cell.length_b   1.000
_cell.length_c   1.000
_cell.angle_alpha   90.00
_cell.angle_beta   90.00
_cell.angle_gamma   90.00
#
_symmetry.space_group_name_H-M   'P 1'
#
loop_
_entity.id
_entity.type
_entity.pdbx_description
1 polymer ?
#
loop_
_entity_poly.entity_id
_entity_poly.type
_entity_poly.pdbx_seq_one_letter_code
_entity_poly.pdbx_strand_id
1 'polypeptide(L)'
;MMKKRMQKMESFSYPVTITRKRGLRAIYLRISRNGRVLVSAPSAMALKEVERFVVSKDGWIREKLAQMPAVPCYTYDSGEKHFFLGREYPIVYGRGTVSSVSVKEGKLCLMIGPRTKDRPRAYRNLMKEELRKVIETYIEIWAPRMGVQPSSLTIRILKSRWGSCNVRTGELSFALDLITKPEACIESVVVHELNHLLETGHTRRFHALMARWLPDYKERTKKLYDYPREFI
;
A
#
# COMPACT_ATOMS: atom_id res chain seq x y z
N MET A 1 -11.63 23.72 7.26
CA MET A 1 -11.24 22.30 7.49
C MET A 1 -11.92 21.78 8.74
N MET A 2 -12.99 20.95 8.61
CA MET A 2 -13.70 20.40 9.79
C MET A 2 -12.94 19.17 10.29
N LYS A 3 -12.48 19.22 11.55
CA LYS A 3 -11.86 18.09 12.25
C LYS A 3 -12.82 16.89 12.27
N LYS A 4 -12.47 15.79 11.61
CA LYS A 4 -13.15 14.49 11.77
C LYS A 4 -13.05 14.09 13.25
N ARG A 5 -14.16 14.09 13.96
CA ARG A 5 -14.22 13.57 15.34
C ARG A 5 -14.09 12.03 15.25
N MET A 6 -12.91 11.53 15.55
CA MET A 6 -12.65 10.11 15.72
C MET A 6 -12.86 9.76 17.20
N GLN A 7 -13.74 8.82 17.50
CA GLN A 7 -13.95 8.27 18.84
C GLN A 7 -13.38 6.85 18.88
N LYS A 8 -12.56 6.56 19.88
CA LYS A 8 -12.12 5.19 20.20
C LYS A 8 -13.12 4.61 21.19
N MET A 9 -13.43 3.32 21.04
CA MET A 9 -14.22 2.55 22.00
C MET A 9 -13.33 1.50 22.65
N GLU A 10 -13.28 1.51 23.97
CA GLU A 10 -12.47 0.59 24.77
C GLU A 10 -13.25 -0.66 25.25
N SER A 11 -14.55 -0.70 24.95
CA SER A 11 -15.47 -1.76 25.40
C SER A 11 -15.33 -3.09 24.67
N PHE A 12 -14.49 -3.19 23.65
CA PHE A 12 -14.27 -4.39 22.84
C PHE A 12 -12.86 -4.93 22.99
N SER A 13 -12.69 -6.25 22.87
CA SER A 13 -11.37 -6.91 22.88
C SER A 13 -10.50 -6.57 21.66
N TYR A 14 -11.00 -5.74 20.76
CA TYR A 14 -10.31 -5.25 19.55
C TYR A 14 -10.53 -3.74 19.35
N PRO A 15 -9.59 -3.02 18.72
CA PRO A 15 -9.68 -1.57 18.57
C PRO A 15 -10.79 -1.18 17.59
N VAL A 16 -11.78 -0.42 18.06
CA VAL A 16 -12.87 0.13 17.23
C VAL A 16 -12.68 1.64 17.06
N THR A 17 -12.78 2.12 15.84
CA THR A 17 -12.72 3.55 15.51
C THR A 17 -13.99 3.96 14.78
N ILE A 18 -14.74 4.90 15.37
CA ILE A 18 -15.97 5.44 14.79
C ILE A 18 -15.70 6.77 14.11
N THR A 19 -16.15 6.92 12.88
CA THR A 19 -16.12 8.16 12.11
C THR A 19 -17.55 8.58 11.76
N ARG A 20 -17.93 9.77 12.18
CA ARG A 20 -19.25 10.33 11.86
C ARG A 20 -19.19 11.11 10.56
N LYS A 21 -20.17 10.88 9.67
CA LYS A 21 -20.24 11.53 8.35
C LYS A 21 -21.64 12.08 8.09
N ARG A 22 -21.72 13.31 7.62
CA ARG A 22 -22.95 13.89 7.08
C ARG A 22 -23.31 13.21 5.76
N GLY A 23 -24.60 13.06 5.49
CA GLY A 23 -25.10 12.42 4.25
C GLY A 23 -25.06 10.91 4.21
N LEU A 24 -24.49 10.23 5.21
CA LEU A 24 -24.63 8.78 5.34
C LEU A 24 -26.04 8.41 5.81
N ARG A 25 -26.63 7.37 5.19
CA ARG A 25 -27.95 6.84 5.55
C ARG A 25 -27.88 5.51 6.32
N ALA A 26 -26.73 4.86 6.33
CA ALA A 26 -26.53 3.57 7.00
C ALA A 26 -25.18 3.53 7.73
N ILE A 27 -25.02 2.54 8.62
CA ILE A 27 -23.74 2.22 9.24
C ILE A 27 -22.96 1.32 8.31
N TYR A 28 -21.67 1.65 8.10
CA TYR A 28 -20.72 0.83 7.37
C TYR A 28 -19.62 0.36 8.29
N LEU A 29 -19.41 -0.93 8.36
CA LEU A 29 -18.35 -1.56 9.12
C LEU A 29 -17.36 -2.20 8.16
N ARG A 30 -16.08 -1.98 8.40
CA ARG A 30 -14.99 -2.66 7.70
C ARG A 30 -13.87 -2.97 8.69
N ILE A 31 -13.17 -4.05 8.45
CA ILE A 31 -11.94 -4.38 9.17
C ILE A 31 -10.78 -3.94 8.28
N SER A 32 -9.89 -3.11 8.84
CA SER A 32 -8.65 -2.73 8.17
C SER A 32 -7.64 -3.89 8.23
N ARG A 33 -6.68 -3.92 7.33
CA ARG A 33 -5.67 -4.99 7.27
C ARG A 33 -4.84 -5.15 8.54
N ASN A 34 -4.73 -4.12 9.36
CA ASN A 34 -4.07 -4.15 10.67
C ASN A 34 -5.03 -4.47 11.83
N GLY A 35 -6.12 -5.18 11.57
CA GLY A 35 -7.06 -5.65 12.59
C GLY A 35 -7.91 -4.56 13.26
N ARG A 36 -7.88 -3.31 12.79
CA ARG A 36 -8.73 -2.25 13.34
C ARG A 36 -10.12 -2.30 12.74
N VAL A 37 -11.14 -2.27 13.57
CA VAL A 37 -12.54 -2.16 13.14
C VAL A 37 -12.89 -0.69 12.91
N LEU A 38 -13.23 -0.35 11.68
CA LEU A 38 -13.55 1.01 11.26
C LEU A 38 -15.05 1.10 10.98
N VAL A 39 -15.74 1.93 11.75
CA VAL A 39 -17.18 2.16 11.63
C VAL A 39 -17.42 3.56 11.09
N SER A 40 -18.19 3.66 10.00
CA SER A 40 -18.69 4.94 9.49
C SER A 40 -20.18 5.00 9.74
N ALA A 41 -20.64 6.02 10.48
CA ALA A 41 -22.04 6.18 10.86
C ALA A 41 -22.57 7.57 10.49
N PRO A 42 -23.90 7.73 10.28
CA PRO A 42 -24.56 9.01 10.11
C PRO A 42 -24.23 9.96 11.28
N SER A 43 -24.04 11.25 11.00
CA SER A 43 -23.71 12.23 12.05
C SER A 43 -24.83 12.42 13.08
N ALA A 44 -26.08 12.21 12.69
CA ALA A 44 -27.27 12.35 13.55
C ALA A 44 -27.57 11.11 14.41
N MET A 45 -26.98 9.95 14.11
CA MET A 45 -27.27 8.70 14.80
C MET A 45 -26.69 8.71 16.22
N ALA A 46 -27.42 8.23 17.23
CA ALA A 46 -26.93 8.15 18.60
C ALA A 46 -25.75 7.18 18.74
N LEU A 47 -24.80 7.48 19.64
CA LEU A 47 -23.63 6.60 19.84
C LEU A 47 -24.04 5.17 20.26
N LYS A 48 -25.01 5.08 21.16
CA LYS A 48 -25.57 3.79 21.64
C LYS A 48 -26.14 2.91 20.52
N GLU A 49 -26.65 3.50 19.44
CA GLU A 49 -27.15 2.75 18.28
C GLU A 49 -25.97 2.18 17.45
N VAL A 50 -24.92 2.97 17.28
CA VAL A 50 -23.69 2.52 16.62
C VAL A 50 -23.03 1.39 17.41
N GLU A 51 -23.01 1.51 18.75
CA GLU A 51 -22.50 0.46 19.65
C GLU A 51 -23.29 -0.82 19.52
N ARG A 52 -24.63 -0.74 19.60
CA ARG A 52 -25.51 -1.91 19.41
C ARG A 52 -25.27 -2.59 18.07
N PHE A 53 -25.08 -1.81 17.02
CA PHE A 53 -24.73 -2.36 15.69
C PHE A 53 -23.40 -3.10 15.71
N VAL A 54 -22.34 -2.55 16.34
CA VAL A 54 -21.04 -3.21 16.44
C VAL A 54 -21.16 -4.51 17.25
N VAL A 55 -21.88 -4.48 18.39
CA VAL A 55 -22.16 -5.67 19.20
C VAL A 55 -22.89 -6.74 18.39
N SER A 56 -23.90 -6.36 17.60
CA SER A 56 -24.62 -7.32 16.75
C SER A 56 -23.76 -7.99 15.68
N LYS A 57 -22.59 -7.43 15.38
CA LYS A 57 -21.60 -7.94 14.42
C LYS A 57 -20.35 -8.55 15.08
N ASP A 58 -20.31 -8.65 16.41
CA ASP A 58 -19.13 -9.10 17.17
C ASP A 58 -18.62 -10.48 16.72
N GLY A 59 -19.51 -11.46 16.58
CA GLY A 59 -19.14 -12.80 16.10
C GLY A 59 -18.48 -12.77 14.72
N TRP A 60 -19.06 -12.05 13.77
CA TRP A 60 -18.50 -11.87 12.44
C TRP A 60 -17.14 -11.14 12.48
N ILE A 61 -17.01 -10.10 13.33
CA ILE A 61 -15.77 -9.36 13.49
C ILE A 61 -14.66 -10.27 14.02
N ARG A 62 -14.94 -11.06 15.08
CA ARG A 62 -13.97 -11.99 15.68
C ARG A 62 -13.53 -13.06 14.69
N GLU A 63 -14.48 -13.65 13.95
CA GLU A 63 -14.19 -14.63 12.91
C GLU A 63 -13.25 -14.04 11.84
N LYS A 64 -13.56 -12.83 11.35
CA LYS A 64 -12.74 -12.16 10.35
C LYS A 64 -11.36 -11.77 10.89
N LEU A 65 -11.27 -11.32 12.13
CA LEU A 65 -9.98 -11.01 12.77
C LEU A 65 -9.13 -12.28 12.97
N ALA A 66 -9.73 -13.40 13.33
CA ALA A 66 -9.04 -14.69 13.49
C ALA A 66 -8.51 -15.24 12.15
N GLN A 67 -9.22 -14.95 11.04
CA GLN A 67 -8.81 -15.35 9.69
C GLN A 67 -7.77 -14.40 9.07
N MET A 68 -7.51 -13.23 9.70
CA MET A 68 -6.53 -12.29 9.19
C MET A 68 -5.11 -12.77 9.49
N PRO A 69 -4.20 -12.76 8.51
CA PRO A 69 -2.80 -12.99 8.80
C PRO A 69 -2.32 -11.94 9.80
N ALA A 70 -1.50 -12.37 10.77
CA ALA A 70 -0.88 -11.46 11.71
C ALA A 70 -0.14 -10.36 10.92
N VAL A 71 -0.45 -9.10 11.22
CA VAL A 71 0.33 -7.99 10.65
C VAL A 71 1.70 -8.05 11.29
N PRO A 72 2.77 -8.27 10.52
CA PRO A 72 4.11 -8.30 11.08
C PRO A 72 4.40 -6.97 11.78
N CYS A 73 4.77 -7.04 13.05
CA CYS A 73 5.26 -5.87 13.79
C CYS A 73 6.76 -5.79 13.56
N TYR A 74 7.16 -5.03 12.55
CA TYR A 74 8.57 -4.88 12.22
C TYR A 74 9.28 -3.96 13.21
N THR A 75 10.37 -4.44 13.76
CA THR A 75 11.29 -3.69 14.63
C THR A 75 12.37 -2.97 13.84
N TYR A 76 12.60 -3.42 12.59
CA TYR A 76 13.67 -2.96 11.71
C TYR A 76 15.06 -3.16 12.29
N ASP A 77 15.25 -4.21 13.08
CA ASP A 77 16.55 -4.58 13.62
C ASP A 77 17.32 -5.49 12.64
N SER A 78 18.67 -5.49 12.79
CA SER A 78 19.50 -6.37 11.98
C SER A 78 19.15 -7.84 12.23
N GLY A 79 19.00 -8.61 11.17
CA GLY A 79 18.58 -10.00 11.19
C GLY A 79 17.08 -10.21 10.98
N GLU A 80 16.25 -9.17 11.15
CA GLU A 80 14.82 -9.25 10.84
C GLU A 80 14.61 -9.43 9.33
N LYS A 81 13.67 -10.31 8.96
CA LYS A 81 13.40 -10.62 7.56
C LYS A 81 12.39 -9.66 6.95
N HIS A 82 12.72 -9.13 5.78
CA HIS A 82 11.89 -8.22 5.01
C HIS A 82 11.82 -8.64 3.55
N PHE A 83 10.68 -8.36 2.91
CA PHE A 83 10.53 -8.57 1.48
C PHE A 83 11.15 -7.42 0.68
N PHE A 84 11.96 -7.78 -0.31
CA PHE A 84 12.53 -6.86 -1.29
C PHE A 84 12.45 -7.49 -2.68
N LEU A 85 11.77 -6.83 -3.62
CA LEU A 85 11.55 -7.29 -5.01
C LEU A 85 11.07 -8.74 -5.10
N GLY A 86 10.13 -9.12 -4.23
CA GLY A 86 9.49 -10.45 -4.23
C GLY A 86 10.26 -11.54 -3.51
N ARG A 87 11.38 -11.24 -2.88
CA ARG A 87 12.17 -12.21 -2.09
C ARG A 87 12.34 -11.73 -0.65
N GLU A 88 12.41 -12.66 0.27
CA GLU A 88 12.63 -12.37 1.68
C GLU A 88 14.12 -12.39 1.99
N TYR A 89 14.61 -11.36 2.69
CA TYR A 89 16.00 -11.21 3.09
C TYR A 89 16.12 -10.75 4.55
N PRO A 90 17.06 -11.28 5.34
CA PRO A 90 17.45 -10.64 6.58
C PRO A 90 18.15 -9.30 6.29
N ILE A 91 17.73 -8.24 6.99
CA ILE A 91 18.34 -6.92 6.83
C ILE A 91 19.62 -6.80 7.67
N VAL A 92 20.60 -6.08 7.15
CA VAL A 92 21.85 -5.75 7.86
C VAL A 92 22.18 -4.28 7.62
N TYR A 93 22.47 -3.56 8.70
CA TYR A 93 22.88 -2.16 8.62
C TYR A 93 24.38 -2.00 8.64
N GLY A 94 24.90 -1.27 7.65
CA GLY A 94 26.25 -0.72 7.63
C GLY A 94 26.24 0.79 7.85
N ARG A 95 27.39 1.36 8.16
CA ARG A 95 27.61 2.80 8.28
C ARG A 95 28.36 3.32 7.07
N GLY A 96 27.90 4.42 6.47
CA GLY A 96 28.54 5.01 5.31
C GLY A 96 28.16 6.48 5.11
N THR A 97 28.90 7.16 4.25
CA THR A 97 28.58 8.55 3.87
C THR A 97 27.42 8.64 2.90
N VAL A 98 27.23 7.59 2.07
CA VAL A 98 26.15 7.49 1.09
C VAL A 98 25.17 6.41 1.51
N SER A 99 23.90 6.77 1.54
CA SER A 99 22.82 5.81 1.84
C SER A 99 22.54 4.95 0.60
N SER A 100 22.55 3.61 0.75
CA SER A 100 22.33 2.68 -0.36
C SER A 100 21.73 1.37 0.11
N VAL A 101 21.16 0.63 -0.84
CA VAL A 101 20.64 -0.73 -0.66
C VAL A 101 21.35 -1.65 -1.64
N SER A 102 21.73 -2.83 -1.16
CA SER A 102 22.27 -3.89 -2.03
C SER A 102 21.94 -5.26 -1.45
N VAL A 103 21.78 -6.23 -2.32
CA VAL A 103 21.65 -7.64 -1.90
C VAL A 103 23.04 -8.28 -2.03
N LYS A 104 23.59 -8.76 -0.91
CA LYS A 104 24.88 -9.45 -0.86
C LYS A 104 24.77 -10.68 0.04
N GLU A 105 25.28 -11.80 -0.41
CA GLU A 105 25.32 -13.06 0.37
C GLU A 105 23.95 -13.42 0.97
N GLY A 106 22.86 -13.23 0.22
CA GLY A 106 21.51 -13.53 0.69
C GLY A 106 20.98 -12.58 1.78
N LYS A 107 21.59 -11.40 1.96
CA LYS A 107 21.20 -10.37 2.94
C LYS A 107 20.88 -9.08 2.23
N LEU A 108 19.90 -8.33 2.76
CA LEU A 108 19.62 -6.97 2.33
C LEU A 108 20.48 -5.99 3.15
N CYS A 109 21.56 -5.53 2.51
CA CYS A 109 22.53 -4.62 3.14
C CYS A 109 22.08 -3.17 2.96
N LEU A 110 21.86 -2.49 4.07
CA LEU A 110 21.36 -1.12 4.15
C LEU A 110 22.48 -0.21 4.69
N MET A 111 23.07 0.60 3.82
CA MET A 111 24.02 1.62 4.26
C MET A 111 23.26 2.86 4.73
N ILE A 112 23.52 3.30 5.96
CA ILE A 112 22.88 4.47 6.56
C ILE A 112 23.93 5.44 7.10
N GLY A 113 23.58 6.73 7.16
CA GLY A 113 24.47 7.75 7.69
C GLY A 113 24.90 7.46 9.14
N PRO A 114 26.12 7.89 9.54
CA PRO A 114 26.70 7.55 10.84
C PRO A 114 25.89 8.08 12.04
N ARG A 115 25.09 9.12 11.85
CA ARG A 115 24.25 9.75 12.89
C ARG A 115 22.78 9.29 12.83
N THR A 116 22.41 8.38 11.95
CA THR A 116 21.03 7.91 11.80
C THR A 116 20.60 7.11 13.02
N LYS A 117 19.61 7.60 13.78
CA LYS A 117 19.02 6.95 14.94
C LYS A 117 17.68 6.27 14.63
N ASP A 118 16.88 6.86 13.74
CA ASP A 118 15.54 6.36 13.34
C ASP A 118 15.68 5.35 12.20
N ARG A 119 15.90 4.07 12.54
CA ARG A 119 16.01 2.97 11.58
C ARG A 119 14.74 2.76 10.75
N PRO A 120 13.52 2.77 11.32
CA PRO A 120 12.28 2.65 10.56
C PRO A 120 12.16 3.71 9.47
N ARG A 121 12.54 4.94 9.77
CA ARG A 121 12.51 6.04 8.80
C ARG A 121 13.59 5.88 7.72
N ALA A 122 14.81 5.50 8.14
CA ALA A 122 15.90 5.25 7.20
C ALA A 122 15.58 4.12 6.23
N TYR A 123 15.05 3.00 6.74
CA TYR A 123 14.58 1.88 5.93
C TYR A 123 13.54 2.34 4.91
N ARG A 124 12.48 3.03 5.36
CA ARG A 124 11.44 3.52 4.44
C ARG A 124 11.98 4.44 3.35
N ASN A 125 12.92 5.32 3.69
CA ASN A 125 13.51 6.23 2.71
C ASN A 125 14.33 5.45 1.67
N LEU A 126 15.16 4.49 2.11
CA LEU A 126 15.93 3.62 1.22
C LEU A 126 15.02 2.81 0.30
N MET A 127 13.97 2.18 0.85
CA MET A 127 13.00 1.41 0.05
C MET A 127 12.26 2.31 -0.96
N LYS A 128 11.99 3.55 -0.59
CA LYS A 128 11.35 4.52 -1.47
C LYS A 128 12.25 4.89 -2.66
N GLU A 129 13.54 5.11 -2.41
CA GLU A 129 14.50 5.43 -3.47
C GLU A 129 14.74 4.23 -4.40
N GLU A 130 14.84 3.02 -3.86
CA GLU A 130 14.98 1.82 -4.70
C GLU A 130 13.73 1.57 -5.55
N LEU A 131 12.53 1.69 -4.96
CA LEU A 131 11.27 1.56 -5.71
C LEU A 131 11.18 2.62 -6.81
N ARG A 132 11.65 3.85 -6.57
CA ARG A 132 11.67 4.92 -7.56
C ARG A 132 12.46 4.50 -8.78
N LYS A 133 13.67 3.99 -8.61
CA LYS A 133 14.54 3.52 -9.70
C LYS A 133 13.83 2.47 -10.55
N VAL A 134 13.22 1.47 -9.90
CA VAL A 134 12.49 0.39 -10.60
C VAL A 134 11.32 0.96 -11.41
N ILE A 135 10.52 1.86 -10.82
CA ILE A 135 9.37 2.45 -11.51
C ILE A 135 9.82 3.35 -12.66
N GLU A 136 10.84 4.18 -12.46
CA GLU A 136 11.40 5.06 -13.52
C GLU A 136 11.89 4.24 -14.71
N THR A 137 12.60 3.12 -14.46
CA THR A 137 13.00 2.18 -15.52
C THR A 137 11.80 1.67 -16.33
N TYR A 138 10.72 1.27 -15.67
CA TYR A 138 9.53 0.80 -16.38
C TYR A 138 8.77 1.94 -17.08
N ILE A 139 8.76 3.15 -16.55
CA ILE A 139 8.20 4.33 -17.25
C ILE A 139 9.01 4.62 -18.52
N GLU A 140 10.33 4.61 -18.46
CA GLU A 140 11.20 4.82 -19.61
C GLU A 140 11.00 3.77 -20.72
N ILE A 141 10.72 2.54 -20.34
CA ILE A 141 10.43 1.43 -21.28
C ILE A 141 9.04 1.59 -21.91
N TRP A 142 8.03 1.85 -21.09
CA TRP A 142 6.64 1.71 -21.51
C TRP A 142 6.00 3.02 -22.01
N ALA A 143 6.34 4.18 -21.46
CA ALA A 143 5.72 5.44 -21.85
C ALA A 143 5.92 5.76 -23.35
N PRO A 144 7.13 5.59 -23.95
CA PRO A 144 7.29 5.78 -25.39
C PRO A 144 6.52 4.74 -26.22
N ARG A 145 6.50 3.47 -25.79
CA ARG A 145 5.78 2.40 -26.50
C ARG A 145 4.28 2.63 -26.52
N MET A 146 3.75 3.21 -25.46
CA MET A 146 2.33 3.53 -25.31
C MET A 146 1.96 4.89 -25.89
N GLY A 147 2.94 5.72 -26.27
CA GLY A 147 2.75 7.07 -26.78
C GLY A 147 2.19 8.03 -25.74
N VAL A 148 2.56 7.86 -24.46
CA VAL A 148 2.11 8.68 -23.33
C VAL A 148 3.30 9.33 -22.63
N GLN A 149 3.03 10.45 -21.94
CA GLN A 149 4.05 11.17 -21.20
C GLN A 149 3.50 11.56 -19.81
N PRO A 150 3.87 10.82 -18.75
CA PRO A 150 3.52 11.22 -17.39
C PRO A 150 4.30 12.49 -16.98
N SER A 151 3.68 13.36 -16.20
CA SER A 151 4.26 14.64 -15.78
C SER A 151 5.15 14.53 -14.54
N SER A 152 4.81 13.62 -13.64
CA SER A 152 5.54 13.42 -12.38
C SER A 152 5.26 12.07 -11.75
N LEU A 153 6.17 11.64 -10.88
CA LEU A 153 6.11 10.41 -10.11
C LEU A 153 6.19 10.71 -8.62
N THR A 154 5.25 10.17 -7.83
CA THR A 154 5.31 10.18 -6.37
C THR A 154 5.15 8.79 -5.77
N ILE A 155 5.90 8.49 -4.70
CA ILE A 155 5.76 7.25 -3.93
C ILE A 155 5.26 7.60 -2.54
N ARG A 156 4.16 6.97 -2.11
CA ARG A 156 3.46 7.25 -0.85
C ARG A 156 3.05 5.96 -0.13
N ILE A 157 2.74 6.05 1.14
CA ILE A 157 2.05 4.98 1.85
C ILE A 157 0.57 5.04 1.45
N LEU A 158 0.12 4.09 0.63
CA LEU A 158 -1.25 3.99 0.13
C LEU A 158 -1.93 2.75 0.73
N LYS A 159 -3.06 2.94 1.42
CA LYS A 159 -3.74 1.86 2.16
C LYS A 159 -4.62 0.95 1.30
N SER A 160 -5.18 1.45 0.20
CA SER A 160 -6.26 0.76 -0.54
C SER A 160 -5.97 0.51 -2.02
N ARG A 161 -4.88 1.03 -2.55
CA ARG A 161 -4.51 0.90 -3.97
C ARG A 161 -3.01 0.71 -4.11
N TRP A 162 -2.58 0.22 -5.27
CA TRP A 162 -1.16 0.06 -5.61
C TRP A 162 -0.61 1.25 -6.36
N GLY A 163 -1.45 1.90 -7.16
CA GLY A 163 -1.12 3.11 -7.88
C GLY A 163 -2.34 4.02 -8.07
N SER A 164 -2.13 5.16 -8.68
CA SER A 164 -3.16 6.04 -9.23
C SER A 164 -2.57 7.00 -10.24
N CYS A 165 -3.30 7.26 -11.31
CA CYS A 165 -3.01 8.27 -12.30
C CYS A 165 -4.00 9.44 -12.17
N ASN A 166 -3.50 10.66 -12.15
CA ASN A 166 -4.33 11.85 -12.36
C ASN A 166 -4.34 12.15 -13.86
N VAL A 167 -5.38 11.72 -14.55
CA VAL A 167 -5.51 11.83 -16.01
C VAL A 167 -5.47 13.26 -16.53
N ARG A 168 -5.82 14.25 -15.70
CA ARG A 168 -5.81 15.67 -16.08
C ARG A 168 -4.41 16.28 -16.02
N THR A 169 -3.62 15.90 -15.02
CA THR A 169 -2.28 16.46 -14.81
C THR A 169 -1.17 15.53 -15.29
N GLY A 170 -1.46 14.25 -15.56
CA GLY A 170 -0.46 13.24 -15.89
C GLY A 170 0.37 12.75 -14.70
N GLU A 171 0.00 13.15 -13.46
CA GLU A 171 0.74 12.75 -12.26
C GLU A 171 0.46 11.29 -11.90
N LEU A 172 1.53 10.53 -11.65
CA LEU A 172 1.47 9.15 -11.18
C LEU A 172 1.82 9.06 -9.69
N SER A 173 1.09 8.23 -8.96
CA SER A 173 1.41 7.93 -7.56
C SER A 173 1.41 6.42 -7.34
N PHE A 174 2.42 5.91 -6.61
CA PHE A 174 2.59 4.49 -6.35
C PHE A 174 2.69 4.20 -4.85
N ALA A 175 2.23 3.01 -4.45
CA ALA A 175 2.32 2.54 -3.07
C ALA A 175 3.76 2.11 -2.76
N LEU A 176 4.32 2.55 -1.64
CA LEU A 176 5.64 2.11 -1.18
C LEU A 176 5.72 0.59 -1.01
N ASP A 177 4.61 -0.04 -0.61
CA ASP A 177 4.51 -1.50 -0.48
C ASP A 177 4.80 -2.28 -1.79
N LEU A 178 4.86 -1.62 -2.95
CA LEU A 178 5.26 -2.28 -4.21
C LEU A 178 6.70 -2.79 -4.15
N ILE A 179 7.59 -2.19 -3.36
CA ILE A 179 8.97 -2.66 -3.23
C ILE A 179 9.06 -4.09 -2.69
N THR A 180 8.04 -4.55 -1.97
CA THR A 180 7.99 -5.93 -1.46
C THR A 180 7.57 -6.95 -2.52
N LYS A 181 7.14 -6.51 -3.71
CA LYS A 181 6.57 -7.35 -4.77
C LYS A 181 7.62 -7.72 -5.81
N PRO A 182 7.44 -8.84 -6.54
CA PRO A 182 8.24 -9.13 -7.73
C PRO A 182 8.19 -7.98 -8.74
N GLU A 183 9.29 -7.75 -9.43
CA GLU A 183 9.41 -6.68 -10.43
C GLU A 183 8.32 -6.77 -11.52
N ALA A 184 7.97 -7.98 -11.97
CA ALA A 184 6.88 -8.18 -12.92
C ALA A 184 5.53 -7.66 -12.41
N CYS A 185 5.28 -7.72 -11.09
CA CYS A 185 4.09 -7.13 -10.47
C CYS A 185 4.17 -5.60 -10.46
N ILE A 186 5.35 -5.03 -10.17
CA ILE A 186 5.60 -3.58 -10.20
C ILE A 186 5.39 -3.06 -11.62
N GLU A 187 5.98 -3.71 -12.62
CA GLU A 187 5.78 -3.42 -14.04
C GLU A 187 4.29 -3.38 -14.41
N SER A 188 3.53 -4.40 -13.99
CA SER A 188 2.09 -4.46 -14.28
C SER A 188 1.32 -3.27 -13.69
N VAL A 189 1.69 -2.79 -12.51
CA VAL A 189 1.06 -1.59 -11.93
C VAL A 189 1.50 -0.33 -12.66
N VAL A 190 2.77 -0.22 -13.08
CA VAL A 190 3.25 0.93 -13.87
C VAL A 190 2.50 1.02 -15.20
N VAL A 191 2.39 -0.09 -15.93
CA VAL A 191 1.65 -0.14 -17.21
C VAL A 191 0.17 0.18 -17.00
N HIS A 192 -0.44 -0.29 -15.89
CA HIS A 192 -1.81 0.03 -15.53
C HIS A 192 -2.03 1.53 -15.34
N GLU A 193 -1.15 2.20 -14.60
CA GLU A 193 -1.28 3.64 -14.35
C GLU A 193 -0.97 4.48 -15.62
N LEU A 194 -0.01 4.05 -16.44
CA LEU A 194 0.24 4.67 -17.74
C LEU A 194 -0.96 4.49 -18.69
N ASN A 195 -1.63 3.32 -18.66
CA ASN A 195 -2.79 3.05 -19.48
C ASN A 195 -3.97 3.99 -19.16
N HIS A 196 -4.06 4.52 -17.94
CA HIS A 196 -5.05 5.54 -17.58
C HIS A 196 -4.87 6.87 -18.31
N LEU A 197 -3.69 7.16 -18.86
CA LEU A 197 -3.46 8.32 -19.73
C LEU A 197 -4.10 8.13 -21.11
N LEU A 198 -4.37 6.88 -21.52
CA LEU A 198 -5.08 6.53 -22.78
C LEU A 198 -6.56 6.29 -22.56
N GLU A 199 -6.95 5.74 -21.42
CA GLU A 199 -8.31 5.35 -21.08
C GLU A 199 -8.57 5.56 -19.59
N THR A 200 -9.45 6.51 -19.26
CA THR A 200 -9.64 6.97 -17.85
C THR A 200 -10.32 5.96 -16.94
N GLY A 201 -11.15 5.08 -17.49
CA GLY A 201 -11.92 4.08 -16.74
C GLY A 201 -11.47 2.66 -17.06
N HIS A 202 -11.82 1.71 -16.19
CA HIS A 202 -11.57 0.28 -16.42
C HIS A 202 -12.61 -0.34 -17.39
N THR A 203 -12.74 0.26 -18.58
CA THR A 203 -13.64 -0.15 -19.64
C THR A 203 -13.16 -1.40 -20.39
N ARG A 204 -13.96 -1.93 -21.33
CA ARG A 204 -13.49 -3.00 -22.22
C ARG A 204 -12.23 -2.59 -23.00
N ARG A 205 -12.16 -1.30 -23.43
CA ARG A 205 -10.99 -0.75 -24.12
C ARG A 205 -9.75 -0.73 -23.22
N PHE A 206 -9.90 -0.31 -21.96
CA PHE A 206 -8.81 -0.37 -20.98
C PHE A 206 -8.23 -1.77 -20.86
N HIS A 207 -9.09 -2.78 -20.68
CA HIS A 207 -8.66 -4.16 -20.54
C HIS A 207 -8.06 -4.74 -21.82
N ALA A 208 -8.55 -4.35 -22.99
CA ALA A 208 -7.96 -4.74 -24.27
C ALA A 208 -6.55 -4.15 -24.44
N LEU A 209 -6.36 -2.88 -24.07
CA LEU A 209 -5.04 -2.24 -24.08
C LEU A 209 -4.08 -2.91 -23.09
N MET A 210 -4.52 -3.20 -21.85
CA MET A 210 -3.71 -3.93 -20.88
C MET A 210 -3.26 -5.30 -21.41
N ALA A 211 -4.17 -6.06 -22.01
CA ALA A 211 -3.85 -7.36 -22.62
C ALA A 211 -2.89 -7.26 -23.81
N ARG A 212 -2.93 -6.17 -24.55
CA ARG A 212 -2.01 -5.89 -25.66
C ARG A 212 -0.59 -5.59 -25.13
N TRP A 213 -0.47 -4.79 -24.08
CA TRP A 213 0.81 -4.41 -23.49
C TRP A 213 1.42 -5.53 -22.66
N LEU A 214 0.62 -6.15 -21.80
CA LEU A 214 1.00 -7.23 -20.90
C LEU A 214 -0.06 -8.34 -20.92
N PRO A 215 0.07 -9.37 -21.76
CA PRO A 215 -0.93 -10.45 -21.88
C PRO A 215 -1.21 -11.17 -20.55
N ASP A 216 -0.23 -11.28 -19.68
CA ASP A 216 -0.29 -11.93 -18.36
C ASP A 216 -0.63 -10.98 -17.19
N TYR A 217 -1.07 -9.74 -17.49
CA TYR A 217 -1.32 -8.73 -16.45
C TYR A 217 -2.29 -9.19 -15.35
N LYS A 218 -3.26 -10.05 -15.67
CA LYS A 218 -4.23 -10.58 -14.69
C LYS A 218 -3.56 -11.47 -13.64
N GLU A 219 -2.63 -12.31 -14.08
CA GLU A 219 -1.86 -13.18 -13.19
C GLU A 219 -0.92 -12.37 -12.30
N ARG A 220 -0.23 -11.39 -12.89
CA ARG A 220 0.63 -10.46 -12.14
C ARG A 220 -0.16 -9.68 -11.10
N THR A 221 -1.39 -9.25 -11.43
CA THR A 221 -2.26 -8.55 -10.48
C THR A 221 -2.68 -9.46 -9.31
N LYS A 222 -2.96 -10.74 -9.54
CA LYS A 222 -3.24 -11.70 -8.46
C LYS A 222 -2.04 -11.84 -7.54
N LYS A 223 -0.84 -12.02 -8.09
CA LYS A 223 0.41 -12.17 -7.32
C LYS A 223 0.73 -10.98 -6.41
N LEU A 224 0.21 -9.77 -6.68
CA LEU A 224 0.36 -8.63 -5.76
C LEU A 224 -0.15 -8.92 -4.34
N TYR A 225 -1.11 -9.83 -4.19
CA TYR A 225 -1.74 -10.15 -2.91
C TYR A 225 -1.07 -11.31 -2.17
N ASP A 226 -0.15 -12.03 -2.81
CA ASP A 226 0.60 -13.13 -2.20
C ASP A 226 1.72 -12.62 -1.27
N TYR A 227 2.02 -11.33 -1.32
CA TYR A 227 3.09 -10.70 -0.55
C TYR A 227 2.56 -9.75 0.51
N PRO A 228 3.23 -9.59 1.66
CA PRO A 228 2.78 -8.71 2.73
C PRO A 228 2.82 -7.24 2.30
N ARG A 229 2.09 -6.41 3.04
CA ARG A 229 2.27 -4.96 3.04
C ARG A 229 2.97 -4.57 4.34
N GLU A 230 4.13 -3.99 4.23
CA GLU A 230 4.99 -3.62 5.37
C GLU A 230 4.77 -2.20 5.87
N PHE A 231 4.30 -1.29 5.00
CA PHE A 231 4.28 0.15 5.27
C PHE A 231 2.89 0.73 5.54
N ILE A 232 1.92 -0.06 5.97
CA ILE A 232 0.54 0.40 6.20
C ILE A 232 0.35 0.91 7.64
#